data_ceb2908cd2151f4622e79c9329c92e5e
#
_entry.id   ceb2908cd2151f4622e79c9329c92e5e
#
_cell.length_a   1.000
_cell.length_b   1.000
_cell.length_c   1.000
_cell.angle_alpha   90.00
_cell.angle_beta   90.00
_cell.angle_gamma   90.00
#
_symmetry.space_group_name_H-M   'P 1'
#
loop_
_entity.id
_entity.type
_entity.pdbx_description
1 polymer ?
#
loop_
_entity_poly.entity_id
_entity_poly.type
_entity_poly.pdbx_seq_one_letter_code
_entity_poly.pdbx_strand_id
1 'polypeptide(L)' 'MKETLVTASLEFLDTDGLGNKFWRNKHGNYHRENDLPAVIYYWGDKYWYKNGFAYRFDNWMNRL' A
#
# COMPACT_ATOMS: atom_id res chain seq x y z
N MET A 1 -15.57 -18.41 -17.06
CA MET A 1 -15.44 -17.89 -16.65
C MET A 1 -15.34 -17.31 -15.98
N LYS A 2 -15.13 -17.18 -15.70
CA LYS A 2 -15.12 -16.65 -15.08
C LYS A 2 -14.74 -15.81 -14.52
N GLU A 3 -14.57 -15.52 -14.29
CA GLU A 3 -14.26 -14.85 -13.81
C GLU A 3 -13.98 -14.17 -13.21
N THR A 4 -13.89 -14.15 -12.99
CA THR A 4 -13.66 -13.61 -12.35
C THR A 4 -13.32 -12.99 -11.84
N LEU A 5 -13.22 -12.97 -11.65
CA LEU A 5 -12.90 -12.35 -11.01
C LEU A 5 -12.44 -11.53 -10.59
N VAL A 6 -12.20 -11.81 -10.97
CA VAL A 6 -11.53 -10.93 -10.40
C VAL A 6 -11.99 -9.58 -10.09
N THR A 7 -12.29 -9.37 -9.09
CA THR A 7 -12.78 -8.11 -8.63
C THR A 7 -11.76 -7.35 -7.84
N ALA A 8 -10.65 -7.97 -7.58
CA ALA A 8 -9.59 -7.31 -6.83
C ALA A 8 -9.00 -6.19 -7.65
N SER A 9 -8.71 -5.08 -7.04
CA SER A 9 -8.00 -4.00 -7.68
C SER A 9 -6.59 -4.43 -8.03
N LEU A 10 -6.11 -3.99 -9.18
CA LEU A 10 -4.71 -4.22 -9.53
C LEU A 10 -3.84 -3.37 -8.62
N GLU A 11 -2.79 -3.99 -8.13
CA GLU A 11 -1.83 -3.32 -7.27
C GLU A 11 -0.46 -3.45 -7.90
N PHE A 12 0.26 -2.35 -7.95
CA PHE A 12 1.59 -2.31 -8.55
C PHE A 12 2.59 -1.95 -7.46
N LEU A 13 3.49 -2.87 -7.16
CA LEU A 13 4.54 -2.62 -6.18
C LEU A 13 5.67 -1.86 -6.83
N ASP A 14 6.06 -0.78 -6.20
CA ASP A 14 7.18 0.04 -6.63
C ASP A 14 8.16 0.15 -5.46
N THR A 15 9.44 0.12 -5.75
CA THR A 15 10.46 0.28 -4.73
C THR A 15 11.47 1.32 -5.22
N ASP A 16 12.11 2.00 -4.27
CA ASP A 16 13.07 3.05 -4.61
C ASP A 16 14.52 2.58 -4.48
N GLY A 17 14.72 1.28 -4.26
CA GLY A 17 16.08 0.76 -4.12
C GLY A 17 16.67 0.93 -2.74
N LEU A 18 15.99 1.62 -1.84
CA LEU A 18 16.45 1.84 -0.46
C LEU A 18 15.71 0.97 0.53
N GLY A 19 14.82 0.10 0.03
CA GLY A 19 14.03 -0.76 0.90
C GLY A 19 12.64 -0.24 1.18
N ASN A 20 12.29 0.92 0.64
CA ASN A 20 10.93 1.44 0.78
C ASN A 20 10.04 0.80 -0.26
N LYS A 21 8.79 0.52 0.12
CA LYS A 21 7.84 -0.16 -0.75
C LYS A 21 6.57 0.66 -0.85
N PHE A 22 6.06 0.77 -2.08
CA PHE A 22 4.87 1.57 -2.37
C PHE A 22 3.96 0.75 -3.27
N TRP A 23 2.69 0.63 -2.87
CA TRP A 23 1.68 -0.05 -3.69
C TRP A 23 0.74 1.00 -4.23
N ARG A 24 0.51 0.96 -5.55
CA ARG A 24 -0.33 1.94 -6.23
C ARG A 24 -1.37 1.22 -7.06
N ASN A 25 -2.49 1.88 -7.28
CA ASN A 25 -3.50 1.36 -8.19
C ASN A 25 -3.17 1.79 -9.63
N LYS A 26 -4.05 1.46 -10.56
CA LYS A 26 -3.80 1.76 -11.97
C LYS A 26 -3.80 3.25 -12.27
N HIS A 27 -4.32 4.06 -11.37
CA HIS A 27 -4.32 5.51 -11.51
C HIS A 27 -3.10 6.16 -10.87
N GLY A 28 -2.21 5.37 -10.32
CA GLY A 28 -1.00 5.89 -9.69
C GLY A 28 -1.18 6.34 -8.26
N ASN A 29 -2.35 6.17 -7.69
CA ASN A 29 -2.60 6.54 -6.30
C ASN A 29 -2.11 5.44 -5.36
N TYR A 30 -1.61 5.82 -4.20
CA TYR A 30 -1.29 4.83 -3.18
C TYR A 30 -2.56 4.07 -2.83
N HIS A 31 -2.45 2.74 -2.84
CA HIS A 31 -3.62 1.90 -2.67
C HIS A 31 -3.20 0.46 -2.41
N ARG A 32 -3.82 -0.18 -1.43
CA ARG A 32 -3.61 -1.60 -1.22
C ARG A 32 -4.85 -2.20 -0.59
N GLU A 33 -5.20 -3.40 -1.06
CA GLU A 33 -6.37 -4.13 -0.58
C GLU A 33 -6.04 -4.98 0.64
N ASN A 34 -7.06 -5.58 1.21
CA ASN A 34 -6.95 -6.55 2.30
C ASN A 34 -6.38 -5.94 3.58
N ASP A 35 -6.62 -4.64 3.77
CA ASP A 35 -6.17 -3.92 4.96
C ASP A 35 -4.66 -4.05 5.17
N LEU A 36 -3.93 -4.09 4.08
CA LEU A 36 -2.48 -4.10 4.12
C LEU A 36 -1.95 -2.69 3.85
N PRO A 37 -0.78 -2.35 4.39
CA PRO A 37 -0.25 -1.01 4.18
C PRO A 37 0.21 -0.81 2.75
N ALA A 38 -0.11 0.36 2.21
CA ALA A 38 0.28 0.71 0.84
C ALA A 38 1.65 1.34 0.78
N VAL A 39 2.16 1.84 1.89
CA VAL A 39 3.52 2.39 1.97
C VAL A 39 4.19 1.77 3.17
N ILE A 40 5.36 1.20 2.94
CA ILE A 40 6.18 0.64 4.02
C ILE A 40 7.57 1.20 3.85
N TYR A 41 8.00 2.02 4.80
CA TYR A 41 9.35 2.56 4.80
C TYR A 41 10.30 1.55 5.42
N TYR A 42 11.57 1.58 4.99
CA TYR A 42 12.53 0.59 5.44
C TYR A 42 12.76 0.64 6.95
N TRP A 43 12.48 1.78 7.58
CA TRP A 43 12.67 1.92 9.04
C TRP A 43 11.46 1.46 9.83
N GLY A 44 10.40 0.97 9.16
CA GLY A 44 9.28 0.34 9.83
C GLY A 44 7.98 1.11 9.85
N ASP A 45 7.97 2.36 9.41
CA ASP A 45 6.73 3.13 9.34
C ASP A 45 5.85 2.57 8.24
N LYS A 46 4.55 2.51 8.50
CA LYS A 46 3.58 1.96 7.56
C LYS A 46 2.40 2.91 7.43
N TYR A 47 1.89 3.03 6.22
CA TYR A 47 0.75 3.88 5.93
C TYR A 47 -0.24 3.11 5.07
N TRP A 48 -1.49 3.12 5.50
CA TRP A 48 -2.58 2.45 4.79
C TRP A 48 -3.32 3.46 3.95
N TYR A 49 -3.46 3.16 2.66
CA TYR A 49 -4.12 4.04 1.71
C TYR A 49 -5.16 3.27 0.92
N LYS A 50 -6.25 3.96 0.59
CA LYS A 50 -7.24 3.49 -0.36
C LYS A 50 -7.48 4.59 -1.35
N ASN A 51 -7.17 4.32 -2.62
CA ASN A 51 -7.38 5.25 -3.72
C ASN A 51 -6.79 6.63 -3.42
N GLY A 52 -5.61 6.64 -2.82
CA GLY A 52 -4.91 7.88 -2.54
C GLY A 52 -5.21 8.52 -1.19
N PHE A 53 -6.14 7.95 -0.43
CA PHE A 53 -6.51 8.50 0.87
C PHE A 53 -5.94 7.65 1.99
N ALA A 54 -5.15 8.27 2.84
CA ALA A 54 -4.60 7.59 4.01
C ALA A 54 -5.68 7.47 5.07
N TYR A 55 -5.86 6.29 5.62
CA TYR A 55 -6.84 6.10 6.66
C TYR A 55 -6.23 5.53 7.94
N ARG A 56 -4.96 5.17 7.91
CA ARG A 56 -4.30 4.59 9.08
C ARG A 56 -2.79 4.70 8.89
N PHE A 57 -2.09 4.86 9.99
CA PHE A 57 -0.64 4.82 9.93
C PHE A 57 -0.12 4.20 11.22
N ASP A 58 1.07 3.60 11.11
CA ASP A 58 1.75 2.96 12.22
C ASP A 58 3.20 3.40 12.15
N ASN A 59 3.53 4.41 12.91
CA ASN A 59 4.88 4.97 12.94
C ASN A 59 5.70 4.25 13.99
N TRP A 60 6.89 3.86 13.58
CA TRP A 60 7.81 3.18 14.47
C TRP A 60 8.00 3.95 15.79
N MET A 61 8.12 5.27 15.69
CA MET A 61 8.34 6.10 16.88
C MET A 61 7.19 6.05 17.87
N ASN A 62 5.98 5.79 17.38
CA ASN A 62 4.81 5.76 18.26
C ASN A 62 4.75 4.51 19.11
N ARG A 63 5.64 3.57 18.90
CA ARG A 63 5.68 2.34 19.68
C ARG A 63 6.67 2.39 20.82
N LEU A 64 7.37 3.49 20.95
CA LEU A 64 8.38 3.65 21.99
C LEU A 64 7.79 4.21 23.31
#